data_1b529dca4609e0e3168ab92a31e3f555
#
_entry.id   1b529dca4609e0e3168ab92a31e3f555
#
_cell.length_a   1.000
_cell.length_b   1.000
_cell.length_c   1.000
_cell.angle_alpha   90.00
_cell.angle_beta   90.00
_cell.angle_gamma   90.00
#
_symmetry.space_group_name_H-M   'P 1'
#
loop_
_entity.id
_entity.type
_entity.pdbx_description
1 polymer ?
#
loop_
_entity_poly.entity_id
_entity_poly.type
_entity_poly.pdbx_seq_one_letter_code
_entity_poly.pdbx_strand_id
1 'polypeptide(L)'
;MTLIALSRSLAPRVSQRAGVQRWFSSKDHTNRFKSSAASLRIPVDDDDDDDARDFFHDNSTKSGTPSPWAAFDAWGAGGDIRDPLSLGDQQKLSKEAVKIPVDETGRSKLPSETDILGAFDQFLQRKSSVHFGYPYNLMYNHEELFDFMRYSINNLGDPFIPSNYGVHSRQFECAVIDFFAHIFKADPDETWGYVTTCGTEGNLHGILLARECHPDGILYTSRESHYSIFKAARYYRMDCKSVPTLPMGEIDYEALSRELSKNRDRPAIINVNIGTTVKGAVDDLDRILQILEDLQIPRERYHIHCDGALFAMMMPFIDHAPEISFRKNIDSITVSGHKMLGCPMPCGIAICRKEHVKKVEQRIDYLNSVDTTIMGSRNGQSALYMWYSLRKKSIAGIKEDVL
;
A
#
# COMPACT_ATOMS: atom_id res chain seq x y z
N MET A 1 56.47 -18.46 21.43
CA MET A 1 57.47 -17.98 20.46
C MET A 1 56.69 -17.23 19.40
N THR A 2 56.53 -15.93 19.53
CA THR A 2 57.35 -14.88 18.90
C THR A 2 57.02 -14.71 17.42
N LEU A 3 56.49 -13.65 16.87
CA LEU A 3 56.73 -12.20 16.84
C LEU A 3 55.57 -11.54 16.04
N ILE A 4 54.89 -10.50 16.46
CA ILE A 4 55.19 -9.04 16.41
C ILE A 4 55.62 -8.60 14.98
N ALA A 5 54.93 -7.72 14.28
CA ALA A 5 54.71 -6.31 14.41
C ALA A 5 54.46 -5.64 13.05
N LEU A 6 53.70 -4.55 13.10
CA LEU A 6 53.84 -3.31 12.32
C LEU A 6 53.60 -3.30 10.78
N SER A 7 52.58 -2.60 10.34
CA SER A 7 52.84 -1.42 9.50
C SER A 7 51.66 -0.44 9.50
N ARG A 8 52.06 0.79 9.74
CA ARG A 8 51.30 2.04 9.77
C ARG A 8 50.85 2.49 8.37
N SER A 9 49.69 3.12 8.35
CA SER A 9 49.37 4.37 7.63
C SER A 9 49.62 4.47 6.12
N LEU A 10 48.53 4.74 5.42
CA LEU A 10 48.50 5.78 4.37
C LEU A 10 47.04 6.08 4.03
N ALA A 11 46.51 7.11 4.63
CA ALA A 11 45.32 7.78 4.14
C ALA A 11 45.73 8.82 3.05
N PRO A 12 45.10 8.86 1.91
CA PRO A 12 45.24 10.00 1.02
C PRO A 12 44.28 11.11 1.43
N ARG A 13 44.85 12.26 1.75
CA ARG A 13 44.14 13.54 1.82
C ARG A 13 43.52 13.84 0.45
N VAL A 14 42.20 13.88 0.37
CA VAL A 14 41.52 14.49 -0.76
C VAL A 14 41.31 15.97 -0.43
N SER A 15 41.96 16.82 -1.21
CA SER A 15 41.83 18.27 -1.19
C SER A 15 40.43 18.70 -1.58
N GLN A 16 39.79 19.47 -0.71
CA GLN A 16 38.68 20.35 -1.09
C GLN A 16 39.16 21.41 -2.08
N ARG A 17 38.57 21.49 -3.24
CA ARG A 17 38.36 22.78 -3.94
C ARG A 17 37.31 22.68 -5.04
N ALA A 18 36.27 23.51 -4.85
CA ALA A 18 35.57 24.31 -5.85
C ALA A 18 34.74 23.59 -6.93
N GLY A 19 33.41 23.63 -6.77
CA GLY A 19 32.52 23.32 -7.90
C GLY A 19 31.00 23.31 -7.63
N VAL A 20 30.51 23.88 -6.53
CA VAL A 20 29.06 24.00 -6.30
C VAL A 20 28.69 25.42 -5.87
N GLN A 21 28.87 26.36 -6.78
CA GLN A 21 28.25 27.68 -6.69
C GLN A 21 28.09 28.25 -8.11
N ARG A 22 27.00 27.88 -8.76
CA ARG A 22 26.40 28.61 -9.89
C ARG A 22 25.16 27.85 -10.39
N TRP A 23 24.06 27.92 -9.66
CA TRP A 23 22.72 27.55 -10.19
C TRP A 23 21.56 28.29 -9.51
N PHE A 24 21.81 29.48 -8.98
CA PHE A 24 20.73 30.37 -8.57
C PHE A 24 21.11 31.80 -8.93
N SER A 25 20.95 32.17 -10.20
CA SER A 25 20.76 33.54 -10.64
C SER A 25 20.44 33.57 -12.14
N SER A 26 19.17 33.55 -12.49
CA SER A 26 18.65 34.34 -13.62
C SER A 26 17.16 34.59 -13.38
N LYS A 27 16.88 35.80 -12.97
CA LYS A 27 15.59 36.47 -13.16
C LYS A 27 15.40 36.68 -14.66
N ASP A 28 14.18 36.48 -15.08
CA ASP A 28 13.47 36.94 -16.27
C ASP A 28 12.87 35.78 -17.08
N HIS A 29 11.57 35.60 -16.86
CA HIS A 29 10.56 35.31 -17.90
C HIS A 29 9.17 35.24 -17.27
N THR A 30 8.68 36.39 -16.83
CA THR A 30 7.23 36.64 -16.70
C THR A 30 6.78 37.15 -18.09
N ASN A 31 5.81 36.47 -18.65
CA ASN A 31 4.84 36.84 -19.68
C ASN A 31 4.81 35.89 -20.88
N ARG A 32 3.89 34.93 -20.79
CA ARG A 32 3.01 34.48 -21.90
C ARG A 32 2.24 33.23 -21.49
N PHE A 33 1.08 33.43 -20.97
CA PHE A 33 -0.07 32.53 -21.10
C PHE A 33 -1.31 33.25 -20.51
N LYS A 34 -1.83 34.15 -21.31
CA LYS A 34 -3.22 34.58 -21.20
C LYS A 34 -3.91 34.21 -22.50
N SER A 35 -5.11 33.68 -22.35
CA SER A 35 -6.14 33.39 -23.36
C SER A 35 -6.17 31.93 -23.90
N SER A 36 -7.02 31.08 -23.33
CA SER A 36 -8.26 30.65 -24.01
C SER A 36 -9.04 29.74 -23.07
N ALA A 37 -9.94 30.36 -22.31
CA ALA A 37 -11.03 29.65 -21.66
C ALA A 37 -12.15 29.56 -22.71
N ALA A 38 -12.22 28.45 -23.43
CA ALA A 38 -13.40 28.07 -24.19
C ALA A 38 -14.17 27.05 -23.36
N SER A 39 -15.33 27.49 -22.88
CA SER A 39 -16.33 26.67 -22.18
C SER A 39 -16.84 25.56 -23.08
N LEU A 40 -16.43 24.32 -22.84
CA LEU A 40 -17.15 23.15 -23.30
C LEU A 40 -18.21 22.81 -22.25
N ARG A 41 -19.46 23.16 -22.54
CA ARG A 41 -20.64 22.62 -21.87
C ARG A 41 -20.88 21.24 -22.46
N ILE A 42 -20.71 20.20 -21.66
CA ILE A 42 -21.19 18.85 -21.94
C ILE A 42 -22.66 18.80 -21.49
N PRO A 43 -23.61 18.34 -22.32
CA PRO A 43 -24.98 18.11 -21.88
C PRO A 43 -25.00 17.01 -20.82
N VAL A 44 -25.63 17.25 -19.70
CA VAL A 44 -25.96 16.26 -18.68
C VAL A 44 -27.34 15.75 -19.09
N ASP A 45 -27.46 14.53 -19.56
CA ASP A 45 -28.72 13.82 -19.61
C ASP A 45 -29.10 13.45 -18.18
N ASP A 46 -30.18 14.06 -17.69
CA ASP A 46 -30.88 13.70 -16.47
C ASP A 46 -31.63 12.38 -16.72
N ASP A 47 -31.04 11.25 -16.25
CA ASP A 47 -31.84 10.07 -15.92
C ASP A 47 -31.07 9.17 -14.93
N ASP A 48 -31.63 9.11 -13.71
CA ASP A 48 -31.51 8.04 -12.71
C ASP A 48 -30.15 7.42 -12.37
N ASP A 49 -29.30 8.13 -11.59
CA ASP A 49 -28.27 7.49 -10.77
C ASP A 49 -27.98 8.31 -9.49
N ASP A 50 -29.00 8.41 -8.60
CA ASP A 50 -28.86 9.11 -7.31
C ASP A 50 -28.04 8.35 -6.24
N ASP A 51 -27.66 7.10 -6.48
CA ASP A 51 -27.01 6.24 -5.47
C ASP A 51 -25.47 6.39 -5.38
N ALA A 52 -24.83 7.04 -6.34
CA ALA A 52 -23.36 7.19 -6.32
C ALA A 52 -22.85 8.52 -5.71
N ARG A 53 -23.74 9.45 -5.42
CA ARG A 53 -23.38 10.79 -4.91
C ARG A 53 -23.28 10.87 -3.39
N ASP A 54 -23.86 9.94 -2.66
CA ASP A 54 -23.95 10.02 -1.18
C ASP A 54 -22.67 9.65 -0.42
N PHE A 55 -21.63 9.16 -1.10
CA PHE A 55 -20.34 8.86 -0.44
C PHE A 55 -19.42 10.06 -0.24
N PHE A 56 -19.74 11.22 -0.85
CA PHE A 56 -18.93 12.45 -0.76
C PHE A 56 -19.79 13.69 -0.60
N HIS A 57 -20.83 13.64 0.22
CA HIS A 57 -21.50 14.89 0.59
C HIS A 57 -20.55 15.76 1.39
N ASP A 58 -20.09 16.79 0.72
CA ASP A 58 -19.44 17.96 1.24
C ASP A 58 -20.34 18.64 2.28
N ASN A 59 -19.98 18.50 3.55
CA ASN A 59 -20.55 19.29 4.64
C ASN A 59 -19.99 20.73 4.64
N SER A 60 -19.94 21.40 3.49
CA SER A 60 -19.45 22.77 3.35
C SER A 60 -20.56 23.82 3.48
N THR A 61 -21.36 23.76 4.54
CA THR A 61 -22.18 24.90 4.92
C THR A 61 -22.30 25.06 6.44
N LYS A 62 -21.17 25.30 7.10
CA LYS A 62 -21.11 26.07 8.35
C LYS A 62 -19.73 26.69 8.46
N SER A 63 -19.68 28.01 8.51
CA SER A 63 -18.52 28.81 8.83
C SER A 63 -17.85 28.33 10.13
N GLY A 64 -16.70 27.65 10.01
CA GLY A 64 -15.95 27.11 11.12
C GLY A 64 -15.53 25.68 10.84
N THR A 65 -14.65 25.45 9.83
CA THR A 65 -13.92 24.19 9.73
C THR A 65 -13.12 24.03 11.02
N PRO A 66 -13.38 22.97 11.82
CA PRO A 66 -12.57 22.74 13.02
C PRO A 66 -11.10 22.66 12.60
N SER A 67 -10.22 23.28 13.39
CA SER A 67 -8.78 23.13 13.21
C SER A 67 -8.44 21.66 12.95
N PRO A 68 -7.52 21.32 12.02
CA PRO A 68 -7.05 19.95 11.86
C PRO A 68 -6.60 19.31 13.17
N TRP A 69 -6.30 20.13 14.17
CA TRP A 69 -5.91 19.73 15.51
C TRP A 69 -7.09 19.57 16.48
N ALA A 70 -8.32 19.93 16.11
CA ALA A 70 -9.46 19.85 17.02
C ALA A 70 -9.73 18.42 17.54
N ALA A 71 -9.44 17.41 16.74
CA ALA A 71 -9.50 16.02 17.16
C ALA A 71 -8.43 15.69 18.24
N PHE A 72 -7.26 16.34 18.16
CA PHE A 72 -6.17 16.19 19.14
C PHE A 72 -6.41 17.05 20.37
N ASP A 73 -7.03 18.23 20.22
CA ASP A 73 -7.44 19.09 21.32
C ASP A 73 -8.56 18.42 22.15
N ALA A 74 -9.47 17.66 21.50
CA ALA A 74 -10.46 16.83 22.17
C ALA A 74 -9.83 15.64 22.91
N TRP A 75 -8.66 15.15 22.48
CA TRP A 75 -7.87 14.14 23.20
C TRP A 75 -7.25 14.71 24.47
N GLY A 76 -6.90 16.01 24.50
CA GLY A 76 -6.29 16.69 25.65
C GLY A 76 -7.27 17.36 26.61
N ALA A 77 -8.48 17.75 26.16
CA ALA A 77 -9.40 18.59 26.95
C ALA A 77 -10.62 17.84 27.51
N GLY A 78 -10.93 16.67 27.01
CA GLY A 78 -12.06 15.85 27.46
C GLY A 78 -11.62 14.42 27.56
N GLY A 79 -10.76 14.11 28.53
CA GLY A 79 -10.29 12.74 28.73
C GLY A 79 -11.47 11.79 28.65
N ASP A 80 -11.52 10.93 27.61
CA ASP A 80 -12.39 9.78 27.64
C ASP A 80 -12.15 9.13 29.03
N ILE A 81 -13.18 9.07 29.85
CA ILE A 81 -13.16 8.45 31.20
C ILE A 81 -12.49 7.06 31.14
N ARG A 82 -12.35 6.50 29.94
CA ARG A 82 -11.71 5.23 29.59
C ARG A 82 -10.23 5.34 29.20
N ASP A 83 -9.62 6.54 29.18
CA ASP A 83 -8.20 6.68 28.94
C ASP A 83 -7.42 6.90 30.25
N PRO A 84 -6.73 5.87 30.78
CA PRO A 84 -6.07 5.92 32.08
C PRO A 84 -4.74 6.67 32.07
N LEU A 85 -4.45 7.50 31.06
CA LEU A 85 -3.29 8.38 31.09
C LEU A 85 -3.39 9.35 32.27
N SER A 86 -2.33 9.48 33.06
CA SER A 86 -2.27 10.52 34.04
C SER A 86 -2.43 11.90 33.37
N LEU A 87 -3.00 12.88 34.07
CA LEU A 87 -3.09 14.25 33.57
C LEU A 87 -1.73 14.79 33.12
N GLY A 88 -0.65 14.39 33.79
CA GLY A 88 0.73 14.79 33.44
C GLY A 88 1.20 14.18 32.11
N ASP A 89 0.84 12.93 31.82
CA ASP A 89 1.22 12.27 30.56
C ASP A 89 0.37 12.81 29.38
N GLN A 90 -0.91 13.11 29.61
CA GLN A 90 -1.76 13.78 28.62
C GLN A 90 -1.18 15.16 28.24
N GLN A 91 -0.71 15.93 29.23
CA GLN A 91 -0.06 17.23 28.99
C GLN A 91 1.22 17.09 28.16
N LYS A 92 2.03 16.05 28.40
CA LYS A 92 3.27 15.78 27.63
C LYS A 92 3.00 15.38 26.17
N LEU A 93 1.83 14.88 25.85
CA LEU A 93 1.39 14.54 24.49
C LEU A 93 0.45 15.58 23.88
N SER A 94 0.26 16.73 24.54
CA SER A 94 -0.54 17.80 23.99
C SER A 94 0.07 18.39 22.72
N LYS A 95 -0.74 19.06 21.92
CA LYS A 95 -0.30 19.78 20.71
C LYS A 95 0.88 20.72 21.00
N GLU A 96 0.80 21.45 22.12
CA GLU A 96 1.86 22.40 22.50
C GLU A 96 3.16 21.68 22.90
N ALA A 97 3.06 20.52 23.57
CA ALA A 97 4.20 19.76 23.99
C ALA A 97 4.96 19.12 22.82
N VAL A 98 4.26 18.60 21.81
CA VAL A 98 4.86 17.97 20.63
C VAL A 98 5.20 18.95 19.50
N LYS A 99 5.02 20.24 19.74
CA LYS A 99 5.29 21.29 18.76
C LYS A 99 6.79 21.33 18.41
N ILE A 100 7.08 21.40 17.12
CA ILE A 100 8.45 21.60 16.65
C ILE A 100 8.78 23.10 16.78
N PRO A 101 9.79 23.50 17.58
CA PRO A 101 10.16 24.90 17.73
C PRO A 101 10.70 25.45 16.40
N VAL A 102 10.18 26.60 15.97
CA VAL A 102 10.62 27.27 14.74
C VAL A 102 11.62 28.40 15.01
N ASP A 103 11.89 28.68 16.27
CA ASP A 103 12.90 29.64 16.74
C ASP A 103 13.64 29.11 17.95
N GLU A 104 14.82 29.65 18.23
CA GLU A 104 15.68 29.21 19.35
C GLU A 104 15.08 29.56 20.74
N THR A 105 14.19 30.53 20.82
CA THR A 105 13.61 30.99 22.09
C THR A 105 12.48 30.06 22.57
N GLY A 106 11.84 29.34 21.66
CA GLY A 106 10.75 28.39 21.96
C GLY A 106 11.21 27.09 22.61
N ARG A 107 12.44 26.64 22.33
CA ARG A 107 12.96 25.31 22.72
C ARG A 107 13.04 25.13 24.24
N SER A 108 13.40 26.16 24.99
CA SER A 108 13.59 26.07 26.45
C SER A 108 12.28 25.91 27.24
N LYS A 109 11.12 26.09 26.59
CA LYS A 109 9.80 26.03 27.25
C LYS A 109 9.06 24.73 26.97
N LEU A 110 9.58 23.90 26.07
CA LEU A 110 8.98 22.62 25.72
C LEU A 110 9.51 21.48 26.61
N PRO A 111 8.70 20.43 26.86
CA PRO A 111 9.19 19.19 27.47
C PRO A 111 10.37 18.61 26.67
N SER A 112 11.23 17.84 27.33
CA SER A 112 12.30 17.14 26.62
C SER A 112 11.75 16.05 25.69
N GLU A 113 12.47 15.75 24.62
CA GLU A 113 12.14 14.65 23.71
C GLU A 113 12.00 13.32 24.48
N THR A 114 12.84 13.08 25.48
CA THR A 114 12.79 11.88 26.34
C THR A 114 11.48 11.80 27.12
N ASP A 115 11.00 12.93 27.68
CA ASP A 115 9.74 12.97 28.43
C ASP A 115 8.54 12.71 27.52
N ILE A 116 8.56 13.29 26.31
CA ILE A 116 7.50 13.09 25.30
C ILE A 116 7.46 11.62 24.86
N LEU A 117 8.61 11.06 24.47
CA LEU A 117 8.73 9.68 24.03
C LEU A 117 8.34 8.69 25.13
N GLY A 118 8.74 8.94 26.38
CA GLY A 118 8.34 8.12 27.53
C GLY A 118 6.83 8.13 27.77
N ALA A 119 6.18 9.30 27.65
CA ALA A 119 4.73 9.39 27.74
C ALA A 119 4.01 8.70 26.56
N PHE A 120 4.59 8.80 25.36
CA PHE A 120 4.05 8.12 24.17
C PHE A 120 4.17 6.60 24.28
N ASP A 121 5.29 6.08 24.77
CA ASP A 121 5.47 4.64 25.02
C ASP A 121 4.41 4.11 25.99
N GLN A 122 4.19 4.78 27.11
CA GLN A 122 3.13 4.43 28.06
C GLN A 122 1.74 4.46 27.43
N PHE A 123 1.48 5.45 26.57
CA PHE A 123 0.23 5.52 25.82
C PHE A 123 0.05 4.30 24.90
N LEU A 124 1.09 3.95 24.12
CA LEU A 124 1.06 2.80 23.23
C LEU A 124 0.88 1.48 23.98
N GLN A 125 1.59 1.27 25.10
CA GLN A 125 1.43 0.08 25.93
C GLN A 125 -0.02 -0.11 26.39
N ARG A 126 -0.67 0.97 26.86
CA ARG A 126 -2.07 0.90 27.28
C ARG A 126 -3.04 0.64 26.10
N LYS A 127 -2.85 1.34 24.97
CA LYS A 127 -3.73 1.12 23.81
C LYS A 127 -3.55 -0.28 23.23
N SER A 128 -2.32 -0.79 23.21
CA SER A 128 -2.04 -2.16 22.75
C SER A 128 -2.62 -3.22 23.68
N SER A 129 -2.67 -2.99 25.00
CA SER A 129 -3.21 -3.95 25.96
C SER A 129 -4.72 -4.22 25.82
N VAL A 130 -5.46 -3.31 25.20
CA VAL A 130 -6.90 -3.43 24.92
C VAL A 130 -7.21 -3.63 23.44
N HIS A 131 -6.19 -3.82 22.59
CA HIS A 131 -6.37 -4.08 21.17
C HIS A 131 -6.57 -5.57 20.92
N PHE A 132 -7.69 -5.94 20.29
CA PHE A 132 -8.04 -7.35 20.04
C PHE A 132 -7.32 -7.99 18.84
N GLY A 133 -6.44 -7.26 18.17
CA GLY A 133 -5.62 -7.76 17.07
C GLY A 133 -6.24 -7.61 15.68
N TYR A 134 -7.58 -7.63 15.54
CA TYR A 134 -8.16 -7.49 14.20
C TYR A 134 -8.02 -6.07 13.65
N PRO A 135 -7.53 -5.88 12.41
CA PRO A 135 -7.08 -6.90 11.45
C PRO A 135 -5.58 -7.24 11.55
N TYR A 136 -4.91 -6.90 12.66
CA TYR A 136 -3.46 -7.00 12.83
C TYR A 136 -3.10 -8.18 13.72
N ASN A 137 -2.06 -8.93 13.33
CA ASN A 137 -1.42 -9.88 14.23
C ASN A 137 -0.45 -9.12 15.16
N LEU A 138 -0.71 -9.17 16.46
CA LEU A 138 0.13 -8.51 17.47
C LEU A 138 1.15 -9.47 18.10
N MET A 139 1.15 -10.74 17.73
CA MET A 139 2.02 -11.81 18.26
C MET A 139 3.32 -11.91 17.45
N TYR A 140 4.10 -10.83 17.43
CA TYR A 140 5.39 -10.80 16.72
C TYR A 140 6.51 -10.26 17.60
N ASN A 141 7.74 -10.68 17.31
CA ASN A 141 8.94 -10.14 17.91
C ASN A 141 9.98 -9.87 16.81
N HIS A 142 10.39 -8.63 16.66
CA HIS A 142 11.35 -8.18 15.66
C HIS A 142 12.60 -7.50 16.29
N GLU A 143 12.86 -7.73 17.59
CA GLU A 143 13.98 -7.10 18.32
C GLU A 143 15.32 -7.32 17.61
N GLU A 144 15.54 -8.50 17.04
CA GLU A 144 16.76 -8.83 16.27
C GLU A 144 17.00 -7.90 15.07
N LEU A 145 15.95 -7.16 14.62
CA LEU A 145 16.03 -6.26 13.47
C LEU A 145 16.19 -4.78 13.87
N PHE A 146 16.13 -4.42 15.15
CA PHE A 146 16.16 -3.01 15.56
C PHE A 146 17.46 -2.32 15.17
N ASP A 147 18.58 -3.02 15.21
CA ASP A 147 19.87 -2.48 14.77
C ASP A 147 19.92 -2.06 13.30
N PHE A 148 19.07 -2.64 12.44
CA PHE A 148 19.01 -2.28 11.03
C PHE A 148 18.28 -0.95 10.79
N MET A 149 17.53 -0.43 11.76
CA MET A 149 16.85 0.87 11.67
C MET A 149 17.82 2.06 11.59
N ARG A 150 19.09 1.88 11.93
CA ARG A 150 20.12 2.92 11.75
C ARG A 150 20.63 3.06 10.31
N TYR A 151 20.23 2.19 9.39
CA TYR A 151 20.61 2.26 7.98
C TYR A 151 19.45 2.77 7.13
N SER A 152 19.74 3.66 6.21
CA SER A 152 18.74 4.13 5.21
C SER A 152 18.65 3.12 4.05
N ILE A 153 17.92 2.03 4.27
CA ILE A 153 17.76 0.96 3.28
C ILE A 153 16.66 1.35 2.30
N ASN A 154 17.01 1.48 1.01
CA ASN A 154 16.10 1.92 -0.03
C ASN A 154 16.18 1.00 -1.26
N ASN A 155 15.09 0.30 -1.56
CA ASN A 155 14.99 -0.62 -2.69
C ASN A 155 14.51 0.10 -3.96
N LEU A 156 15.36 0.97 -4.51
CA LEU A 156 15.06 1.74 -5.72
C LEU A 156 14.94 0.84 -6.96
N GLY A 157 13.93 1.11 -7.80
CA GLY A 157 13.75 0.46 -9.09
C GLY A 157 13.17 -0.96 -8.99
N ASP A 158 13.25 -1.68 -10.10
CA ASP A 158 12.78 -3.07 -10.19
C ASP A 158 13.55 -4.00 -9.24
N PRO A 159 12.89 -4.87 -8.46
CA PRO A 159 13.55 -5.78 -7.53
C PRO A 159 14.55 -6.75 -8.18
N PHE A 160 14.31 -7.14 -9.42
CA PHE A 160 15.09 -8.16 -10.14
C PHE A 160 16.21 -7.56 -11.00
N ILE A 161 16.25 -6.23 -11.18
CA ILE A 161 17.22 -5.56 -12.03
C ILE A 161 18.24 -4.82 -11.16
N PRO A 162 19.55 -5.05 -11.33
CA PRO A 162 20.59 -4.32 -10.59
C PRO A 162 20.47 -2.79 -10.79
N SER A 163 20.82 -2.04 -9.77
CA SER A 163 20.93 -0.57 -9.84
C SER A 163 22.22 -0.08 -9.19
N ASN A 164 22.60 1.17 -9.45
CA ASN A 164 23.78 1.79 -8.87
C ASN A 164 23.67 2.08 -7.37
N TYR A 165 22.48 1.93 -6.77
CA TYR A 165 22.29 2.18 -5.35
C TYR A 165 22.62 0.94 -4.52
N GLY A 166 23.64 1.04 -3.64
CA GLY A 166 24.21 -0.11 -2.92
C GLY A 166 23.58 -0.41 -1.55
N VAL A 167 22.83 0.53 -0.95
CA VAL A 167 22.23 0.33 0.40
C VAL A 167 20.78 -0.12 0.25
N HIS A 168 20.60 -1.40 -0.04
CA HIS A 168 19.31 -2.01 -0.32
C HIS A 168 19.16 -3.40 0.31
N SER A 169 17.93 -3.91 0.36
CA SER A 169 17.57 -5.25 0.85
C SER A 169 16.89 -6.12 -0.23
N ARG A 170 17.21 -5.91 -1.51
CA ARG A 170 16.55 -6.60 -2.65
C ARG A 170 16.58 -8.11 -2.56
N GLN A 171 17.69 -8.71 -2.08
CA GLN A 171 17.79 -10.16 -1.91
C GLN A 171 16.72 -10.72 -0.95
N PHE A 172 16.33 -9.93 0.07
CA PHE A 172 15.24 -10.29 0.97
C PHE A 172 13.88 -10.05 0.31
N GLU A 173 13.76 -8.99 -0.49
CA GLU A 173 12.57 -8.68 -1.27
C GLU A 173 12.26 -9.80 -2.28
N CYS A 174 13.26 -10.23 -3.06
CA CYS A 174 13.10 -11.35 -3.99
C CYS A 174 12.67 -12.64 -3.26
N ALA A 175 13.28 -12.94 -2.11
CA ALA A 175 12.89 -14.13 -1.33
C ALA A 175 11.45 -14.05 -0.79
N VAL A 176 10.95 -12.83 -0.47
CA VAL A 176 9.54 -12.62 -0.11
C VAL A 176 8.65 -12.86 -1.33
N ILE A 177 9.02 -12.32 -2.49
CA ILE A 177 8.28 -12.53 -3.74
C ILE A 177 8.19 -14.01 -4.07
N ASP A 178 9.32 -14.74 -4.03
CA ASP A 178 9.38 -16.18 -4.29
C ASP A 178 8.47 -16.98 -3.35
N PHE A 179 8.42 -16.61 -2.06
CA PHE A 179 7.52 -17.24 -1.11
C PHE A 179 6.05 -17.06 -1.50
N PHE A 180 5.63 -15.83 -1.84
CA PHE A 180 4.25 -15.56 -2.23
C PHE A 180 3.90 -16.17 -3.59
N ALA A 181 4.82 -16.16 -4.55
CA ALA A 181 4.67 -16.89 -5.81
C ALA A 181 4.40 -18.37 -5.55
N HIS A 182 5.17 -18.99 -4.65
CA HIS A 182 4.99 -20.39 -4.28
C HIS A 182 3.60 -20.68 -3.67
N ILE A 183 3.16 -19.91 -2.66
CA ILE A 183 1.86 -20.18 -2.01
C ILE A 183 0.67 -19.91 -2.93
N PHE A 184 0.81 -18.99 -3.89
CA PHE A 184 -0.21 -18.72 -4.90
C PHE A 184 -0.02 -19.56 -6.18
N LYS A 185 0.85 -20.58 -6.16
CA LYS A 185 1.08 -21.52 -7.26
C LYS A 185 1.37 -20.81 -8.59
N ALA A 186 2.10 -19.70 -8.53
CA ALA A 186 2.54 -18.95 -9.68
C ALA A 186 3.82 -19.59 -10.27
N ASP A 187 3.97 -19.55 -11.60
CA ASP A 187 5.21 -19.94 -12.26
C ASP A 187 6.27 -18.86 -12.00
N PRO A 188 7.44 -19.18 -11.40
CA PRO A 188 8.49 -18.21 -11.12
C PRO A 188 8.97 -17.43 -12.34
N ASP A 189 9.01 -18.06 -13.51
CA ASP A 189 9.50 -17.45 -14.75
C ASP A 189 8.46 -16.48 -15.36
N GLU A 190 7.18 -16.71 -15.06
CA GLU A 190 6.06 -15.89 -15.54
C GLU A 190 5.55 -14.89 -14.50
N THR A 191 6.18 -14.87 -13.32
CA THR A 191 5.74 -14.04 -12.19
C THR A 191 6.67 -12.86 -11.98
N TRP A 192 6.11 -11.75 -11.60
CA TRP A 192 6.79 -10.56 -11.11
C TRP A 192 6.07 -10.03 -9.87
N GLY A 193 6.80 -9.33 -9.03
CA GLY A 193 6.23 -8.71 -7.84
C GLY A 193 7.21 -7.78 -7.16
N TYR A 194 6.72 -7.05 -6.15
CA TYR A 194 7.54 -6.20 -5.31
C TYR A 194 6.90 -5.95 -3.94
N VAL A 195 7.71 -5.57 -2.96
CA VAL A 195 7.23 -5.19 -1.62
C VAL A 195 6.72 -3.75 -1.67
N THR A 196 5.45 -3.57 -1.34
CA THR A 196 4.72 -2.30 -1.35
C THR A 196 4.69 -1.65 0.03
N THR A 197 4.36 -0.36 0.11
CA THR A 197 4.17 0.36 1.38
C THR A 197 2.92 -0.07 2.14
N CYS A 198 1.93 -0.62 1.44
CA CYS A 198 0.68 -1.15 2.03
C CYS A 198 -0.16 -1.85 0.95
N GLY A 199 -1.27 -2.49 1.34
CA GLY A 199 -2.22 -3.09 0.40
C GLY A 199 -2.81 -2.08 -0.60
N THR A 200 -3.01 -0.82 -0.20
CA THR A 200 -3.48 0.23 -1.13
C THR A 200 -2.53 0.43 -2.31
N GLU A 201 -1.21 0.47 -2.08
CA GLU A 201 -0.24 0.57 -3.17
C GLU A 201 -0.28 -0.66 -4.07
N GLY A 202 -0.41 -1.85 -3.49
CA GLY A 202 -0.55 -3.07 -4.29
C GLY A 202 -1.81 -3.07 -5.16
N ASN A 203 -2.95 -2.62 -4.60
CA ASN A 203 -4.19 -2.45 -5.37
C ASN A 203 -4.02 -1.39 -6.49
N LEU A 204 -3.37 -0.26 -6.18
CA LEU A 204 -3.07 0.75 -7.19
C LEU A 204 -2.22 0.16 -8.32
N HIS A 205 -1.19 -0.62 -8.00
CA HIS A 205 -0.34 -1.26 -9.01
C HIS A 205 -1.12 -2.27 -9.86
N GLY A 206 -1.89 -3.18 -9.23
CA GLY A 206 -2.69 -4.18 -9.95
C GLY A 206 -3.71 -3.54 -10.90
N ILE A 207 -4.40 -2.49 -10.47
CA ILE A 207 -5.36 -1.76 -11.31
C ILE A 207 -4.65 -0.90 -12.37
N LEU A 208 -3.45 -0.37 -12.10
CA LEU A 208 -2.63 0.30 -13.13
C LEU A 208 -2.28 -0.67 -14.25
N LEU A 209 -1.79 -1.86 -13.92
CA LEU A 209 -1.48 -2.90 -14.93
C LEU A 209 -2.72 -3.24 -15.77
N ALA A 210 -3.87 -3.42 -15.11
CA ALA A 210 -5.13 -3.68 -15.78
C ALA A 210 -5.51 -2.57 -16.76
N ARG A 211 -5.39 -1.32 -16.34
CA ARG A 211 -5.67 -0.13 -17.16
C ARG A 211 -4.71 0.00 -18.33
N GLU A 212 -3.41 -0.28 -18.13
CA GLU A 212 -2.44 -0.23 -19.23
C GLU A 212 -2.60 -1.40 -20.23
N CYS A 213 -3.10 -2.55 -19.77
CA CYS A 213 -3.51 -3.64 -20.65
C CYS A 213 -4.81 -3.34 -21.40
N HIS A 214 -5.76 -2.66 -20.76
CA HIS A 214 -7.09 -2.36 -21.26
C HIS A 214 -7.45 -0.89 -21.03
N PRO A 215 -6.92 0.06 -21.83
CA PRO A 215 -7.07 1.51 -21.58
C PRO A 215 -8.52 2.00 -21.56
N ASP A 216 -9.42 1.35 -22.30
CA ASP A 216 -10.86 1.61 -22.37
C ASP A 216 -11.69 0.61 -21.53
N GLY A 217 -11.03 -0.20 -20.70
CA GLY A 217 -11.69 -1.18 -19.82
C GLY A 217 -12.53 -0.52 -18.73
N ILE A 218 -13.58 -1.23 -18.31
CA ILE A 218 -14.45 -0.83 -17.19
C ILE A 218 -14.04 -1.63 -15.96
N LEU A 219 -13.83 -0.95 -14.83
CA LEU A 219 -13.56 -1.59 -13.53
C LEU A 219 -14.88 -2.00 -12.88
N TYR A 220 -15.04 -3.29 -12.60
CA TYR A 220 -16.14 -3.86 -11.84
C TYR A 220 -15.66 -4.26 -10.47
N THR A 221 -16.35 -3.81 -9.42
CA THR A 221 -15.97 -4.10 -8.03
C THR A 221 -17.22 -4.11 -7.16
N SER A 222 -17.19 -4.84 -6.06
CA SER A 222 -18.34 -4.84 -5.15
C SER A 222 -18.45 -3.54 -4.37
N ARG A 223 -19.64 -3.19 -3.93
CA ARG A 223 -19.91 -2.02 -3.08
C ARG A 223 -19.10 -2.08 -1.76
N GLU A 224 -18.79 -3.26 -1.24
CA GLU A 224 -18.01 -3.45 -0.03
C GLU A 224 -16.50 -3.59 -0.25
N SER A 225 -16.02 -3.38 -1.48
CA SER A 225 -14.59 -3.34 -1.77
C SER A 225 -13.90 -2.20 -1.00
N HIS A 226 -12.65 -2.43 -0.65
CA HIS A 226 -11.86 -1.42 0.04
C HIS A 226 -11.78 -0.14 -0.78
N TYR A 227 -11.87 1.02 -0.12
CA TYR A 227 -11.89 2.33 -0.78
C TYR A 227 -10.70 2.58 -1.72
N SER A 228 -9.59 1.85 -1.58
CA SER A 228 -8.43 1.95 -2.48
C SER A 228 -8.76 1.58 -3.93
N ILE A 229 -9.73 0.70 -4.17
CA ILE A 229 -10.16 0.32 -5.51
C ILE A 229 -10.89 1.48 -6.19
N PHE A 230 -11.83 2.12 -5.50
CA PHE A 230 -12.49 3.32 -6.00
C PHE A 230 -11.51 4.50 -6.16
N LYS A 231 -10.52 4.60 -5.28
CA LYS A 231 -9.43 5.57 -5.40
C LYS A 231 -8.59 5.31 -6.65
N ALA A 232 -8.27 4.05 -6.98
CA ALA A 232 -7.57 3.66 -8.20
C ALA A 232 -8.36 4.09 -9.44
N ALA A 233 -9.66 3.77 -9.51
CA ALA A 233 -10.53 4.19 -10.59
C ALA A 233 -10.49 5.71 -10.82
N ARG A 234 -10.60 6.48 -9.73
CA ARG A 234 -10.52 7.95 -9.77
C ARG A 234 -9.15 8.47 -10.24
N TYR A 235 -8.05 7.89 -9.73
CA TYR A 235 -6.69 8.34 -10.07
C TYR A 235 -6.35 8.05 -11.53
N TYR A 236 -6.76 6.89 -12.02
CA TYR A 236 -6.49 6.44 -13.38
C TYR A 236 -7.60 6.84 -14.37
N ARG A 237 -8.62 7.60 -13.92
CA ARG A 237 -9.76 8.07 -14.74
C ARG A 237 -10.45 6.94 -15.48
N MET A 238 -10.71 5.86 -14.77
CA MET A 238 -11.38 4.68 -15.30
C MET A 238 -12.87 4.74 -14.98
N ASP A 239 -13.70 4.26 -15.92
CA ASP A 239 -15.09 3.97 -15.62
C ASP A 239 -15.16 2.84 -14.59
N CYS A 240 -15.98 3.01 -13.55
CA CYS A 240 -16.10 2.06 -12.46
C CYS A 240 -17.58 1.73 -12.19
N LYS A 241 -17.90 0.44 -12.17
CA LYS A 241 -19.24 -0.08 -11.83
C LYS A 241 -19.18 -0.67 -10.41
N SER A 242 -19.87 -0.02 -9.49
CA SER A 242 -20.06 -0.51 -8.13
C SER A 242 -21.21 -1.52 -8.12
N VAL A 243 -20.87 -2.81 -8.07
CA VAL A 243 -21.84 -3.91 -8.10
C VAL A 243 -22.41 -4.13 -6.69
N PRO A 244 -23.71 -4.36 -6.52
CA PRO A 244 -24.30 -4.75 -5.25
C PRO A 244 -23.64 -5.98 -4.63
N THR A 245 -23.92 -6.24 -3.35
CA THR A 245 -23.41 -7.39 -2.63
C THR A 245 -24.52 -8.29 -2.14
N LEU A 246 -24.20 -9.58 -1.98
CA LEU A 246 -25.03 -10.54 -1.28
C LEU A 246 -25.06 -10.22 0.23
N PRO A 247 -25.98 -10.80 1.01
CA PRO A 247 -26.12 -10.50 2.45
C PRO A 247 -24.85 -10.73 3.26
N MET A 248 -24.03 -11.72 2.89
CA MET A 248 -22.77 -12.03 3.58
C MET A 248 -21.60 -11.13 3.12
N GLY A 249 -21.80 -10.32 2.08
CA GLY A 249 -20.86 -9.30 1.63
C GLY A 249 -20.07 -9.64 0.36
N GLU A 250 -20.24 -10.82 -0.21
CA GLU A 250 -19.70 -11.18 -1.51
C GLU A 250 -20.38 -10.36 -2.60
N ILE A 251 -19.72 -10.20 -3.73
CA ILE A 251 -20.28 -9.54 -4.91
C ILE A 251 -21.57 -10.25 -5.38
N ASP A 252 -22.60 -9.50 -5.73
CA ASP A 252 -23.79 -10.08 -6.35
C ASP A 252 -23.46 -10.53 -7.79
N TYR A 253 -23.36 -11.84 -7.98
CA TYR A 253 -22.92 -12.45 -9.23
C TYR A 253 -23.92 -12.24 -10.37
N GLU A 254 -25.22 -12.17 -10.05
CA GLU A 254 -26.25 -11.90 -11.06
C GLU A 254 -26.19 -10.44 -11.51
N ALA A 255 -25.99 -9.52 -10.57
CA ALA A 255 -25.78 -8.11 -10.89
C ALA A 255 -24.50 -7.92 -11.70
N LEU A 256 -23.39 -8.60 -11.33
CA LEU A 256 -22.14 -8.56 -12.08
C LEU A 256 -22.35 -9.06 -13.51
N SER A 257 -23.02 -10.21 -13.68
CA SER A 257 -23.33 -10.77 -15.02
C SER A 257 -24.15 -9.80 -15.86
N ARG A 258 -25.18 -9.15 -15.28
CA ARG A 258 -25.97 -8.14 -15.97
C ARG A 258 -25.12 -6.93 -16.41
N GLU A 259 -24.28 -6.42 -15.54
CA GLU A 259 -23.42 -5.27 -15.88
C GLU A 259 -22.36 -5.60 -16.93
N LEU A 260 -21.75 -6.78 -16.87
CA LEU A 260 -20.83 -7.28 -17.90
C LEU A 260 -21.53 -7.46 -19.24
N SER A 261 -22.74 -8.00 -19.23
CA SER A 261 -23.55 -8.21 -20.45
C SER A 261 -23.90 -6.90 -21.16
N LYS A 262 -24.22 -5.84 -20.40
CA LYS A 262 -24.53 -4.51 -20.95
C LYS A 262 -23.34 -3.84 -21.64
N ASN A 263 -22.12 -4.18 -21.23
CA ASN A 263 -20.89 -3.50 -21.66
C ASN A 263 -19.91 -4.46 -22.36
N ARG A 264 -20.43 -5.46 -23.08
CA ARG A 264 -19.61 -6.51 -23.74
C ARG A 264 -18.68 -5.99 -24.83
N ASP A 265 -18.91 -4.80 -25.31
CA ASP A 265 -18.07 -4.10 -26.31
C ASP A 265 -16.76 -3.58 -25.70
N ARG A 266 -16.69 -3.44 -24.37
CA ARG A 266 -15.50 -2.96 -23.63
C ARG A 266 -14.85 -4.08 -22.82
N PRO A 267 -13.52 -4.06 -22.62
CA PRO A 267 -12.82 -5.01 -21.75
C PRO A 267 -13.29 -4.89 -20.28
N ALA A 268 -13.32 -6.02 -19.58
CA ALA A 268 -13.69 -6.08 -18.18
C ALA A 268 -12.47 -6.13 -17.27
N ILE A 269 -12.35 -5.19 -16.36
CA ILE A 269 -11.38 -5.21 -15.26
C ILE A 269 -12.15 -5.55 -14.00
N ILE A 270 -11.87 -6.69 -13.38
CA ILE A 270 -12.65 -7.19 -12.24
C ILE A 270 -11.77 -7.19 -10.99
N ASN A 271 -12.20 -6.49 -9.95
CA ASN A 271 -11.62 -6.61 -8.62
C ASN A 271 -12.37 -7.68 -7.83
N VAL A 272 -11.65 -8.70 -7.41
CA VAL A 272 -12.13 -9.82 -6.59
C VAL A 272 -11.64 -9.62 -5.16
N ASN A 273 -12.55 -9.55 -4.19
CA ASN A 273 -12.18 -9.34 -2.78
C ASN A 273 -11.90 -10.69 -2.11
N ILE A 274 -10.74 -10.80 -1.49
CA ILE A 274 -10.37 -11.94 -0.65
C ILE A 274 -10.32 -11.47 0.80
N GLY A 275 -11.51 -11.21 1.35
CA GLY A 275 -11.72 -10.63 2.67
C GLY A 275 -12.06 -9.14 2.60
N THR A 276 -13.35 -8.79 2.52
CA THR A 276 -13.80 -7.39 2.63
C THR A 276 -13.52 -6.83 4.02
N THR A 277 -13.27 -5.53 4.12
CA THR A 277 -12.77 -4.89 5.36
C THR A 277 -13.69 -5.07 6.57
N VAL A 278 -15.01 -5.04 6.39
CA VAL A 278 -15.97 -5.08 7.49
C VAL A 278 -16.51 -6.48 7.75
N LYS A 279 -16.92 -7.19 6.69
CA LYS A 279 -17.56 -8.51 6.81
C LYS A 279 -16.59 -9.68 6.62
N GLY A 280 -15.39 -9.43 6.09
CA GLY A 280 -14.45 -10.51 5.75
C GLY A 280 -14.93 -11.39 4.59
N ALA A 281 -15.84 -10.88 3.75
CA ALA A 281 -16.41 -11.66 2.65
C ALA A 281 -15.34 -11.98 1.59
N VAL A 282 -15.43 -13.19 1.05
CA VAL A 282 -14.54 -13.68 -0.01
C VAL A 282 -15.38 -13.93 -1.26
N ASP A 283 -15.06 -13.22 -2.33
CA ASP A 283 -15.74 -13.40 -3.61
C ASP A 283 -15.35 -14.77 -4.21
N ASP A 284 -16.35 -15.47 -4.78
CA ASP A 284 -16.15 -16.75 -5.45
C ASP A 284 -15.54 -16.53 -6.85
N LEU A 285 -14.23 -16.73 -6.94
CA LEU A 285 -13.47 -16.57 -8.18
C LEU A 285 -13.97 -17.54 -9.28
N ASP A 286 -14.31 -18.77 -8.93
CA ASP A 286 -14.78 -19.75 -9.93
C ASP A 286 -16.10 -19.33 -10.55
N ARG A 287 -17.00 -18.79 -9.75
CA ARG A 287 -18.28 -18.25 -10.23
C ARG A 287 -18.08 -17.02 -11.11
N ILE A 288 -17.13 -16.16 -10.79
CA ILE A 288 -16.78 -15.00 -11.63
C ILE A 288 -16.21 -15.47 -12.98
N LEU A 289 -15.31 -16.45 -12.97
CA LEU A 289 -14.75 -17.04 -14.20
C LEU A 289 -15.83 -17.72 -15.04
N GLN A 290 -16.77 -18.43 -14.40
CA GLN A 290 -17.90 -19.04 -15.10
C GLN A 290 -18.80 -17.99 -15.76
N ILE A 291 -19.07 -16.86 -15.13
CA ILE A 291 -19.84 -15.76 -15.72
C ILE A 291 -19.13 -15.22 -16.97
N LEU A 292 -17.80 -15.06 -16.94
CA LEU A 292 -17.05 -14.61 -18.11
C LEU A 292 -17.13 -15.62 -19.27
N GLU A 293 -17.07 -16.92 -18.96
CA GLU A 293 -17.23 -18.00 -19.93
C GLU A 293 -18.65 -18.02 -20.52
N ASP A 294 -19.69 -18.00 -19.69
CA ASP A 294 -21.10 -17.98 -20.09
C ASP A 294 -21.42 -16.77 -21.00
N LEU A 295 -20.83 -15.63 -20.69
CA LEU A 295 -20.93 -14.42 -21.50
C LEU A 295 -20.01 -14.43 -22.72
N GLN A 296 -19.20 -15.48 -22.91
CA GLN A 296 -18.24 -15.61 -24.01
C GLN A 296 -17.29 -14.41 -24.10
N ILE A 297 -16.83 -13.87 -22.95
CA ILE A 297 -15.81 -12.83 -22.88
C ILE A 297 -14.44 -13.53 -22.94
N PRO A 298 -13.69 -13.38 -24.05
CA PRO A 298 -12.44 -14.12 -24.22
C PRO A 298 -11.35 -13.60 -23.26
N ARG A 299 -10.34 -14.45 -22.97
CA ARG A 299 -9.30 -14.18 -21.97
C ARG A 299 -8.57 -12.85 -22.18
N GLU A 300 -8.30 -12.50 -23.39
CA GLU A 300 -7.62 -11.26 -23.80
C GLU A 300 -8.46 -9.99 -23.61
N ARG A 301 -9.73 -10.13 -23.21
CA ARG A 301 -10.65 -9.01 -22.97
C ARG A 301 -11.04 -8.84 -21.51
N TYR A 302 -10.37 -9.52 -20.60
CA TYR A 302 -10.57 -9.26 -19.18
C TYR A 302 -9.27 -9.30 -18.40
N HIS A 303 -9.26 -8.61 -17.25
CA HIS A 303 -8.17 -8.60 -16.28
C HIS A 303 -8.77 -8.79 -14.89
N ILE A 304 -8.22 -9.73 -14.11
CA ILE A 304 -8.67 -10.02 -12.75
C ILE A 304 -7.58 -9.62 -11.76
N HIS A 305 -7.90 -8.65 -10.92
CA HIS A 305 -7.11 -8.27 -9.75
C HIS A 305 -7.75 -8.82 -8.48
N CYS A 306 -6.97 -9.48 -7.62
CA CYS A 306 -7.42 -9.98 -6.33
C CYS A 306 -6.94 -9.04 -5.20
N ASP A 307 -7.87 -8.28 -4.59
CA ASP A 307 -7.58 -7.60 -3.33
C ASP A 307 -7.59 -8.61 -2.19
N GLY A 308 -6.44 -9.16 -1.92
CA GLY A 308 -6.19 -10.15 -0.88
C GLY A 308 -5.52 -9.57 0.37
N ALA A 309 -5.57 -8.25 0.54
CA ALA A 309 -4.91 -7.54 1.64
C ALA A 309 -5.22 -8.12 3.02
N LEU A 310 -6.40 -8.71 3.22
CA LEU A 310 -6.83 -9.29 4.50
C LEU A 310 -6.57 -10.80 4.57
N PHE A 311 -7.13 -11.60 3.66
CA PHE A 311 -7.20 -13.06 3.82
C PHE A 311 -6.40 -13.87 2.80
N ALA A 312 -5.88 -13.28 1.71
CA ALA A 312 -5.23 -14.10 0.69
C ALA A 312 -4.06 -14.95 1.22
N MET A 313 -3.32 -14.43 2.21
CA MET A 313 -2.23 -15.19 2.82
C MET A 313 -2.73 -16.40 3.62
N MET A 314 -3.98 -16.39 4.11
CA MET A 314 -4.56 -17.48 4.89
C MET A 314 -5.13 -18.59 4.00
N MET A 315 -5.70 -18.22 2.84
CA MET A 315 -6.45 -19.13 1.97
C MET A 315 -5.74 -20.44 1.63
N PRO A 316 -4.42 -20.46 1.32
CA PRO A 316 -3.73 -21.70 0.98
C PRO A 316 -3.64 -22.72 2.12
N PHE A 317 -3.93 -22.31 3.36
CA PHE A 317 -3.77 -23.12 4.57
C PHE A 317 -5.12 -23.55 5.20
N ILE A 318 -6.24 -23.07 4.68
CA ILE A 318 -7.58 -23.39 5.15
C ILE A 318 -8.17 -24.51 4.29
N ASP A 319 -8.52 -25.62 4.91
CA ASP A 319 -9.23 -26.69 4.23
C ASP A 319 -10.59 -26.17 3.73
N HIS A 320 -10.95 -26.50 2.49
CA HIS A 320 -12.19 -26.07 1.83
C HIS A 320 -12.29 -24.56 1.49
N ALA A 321 -11.22 -23.76 1.68
CA ALA A 321 -11.22 -22.40 1.17
C ALA A 321 -11.23 -22.38 -0.36
N PRO A 322 -11.87 -21.37 -0.99
CA PRO A 322 -11.77 -21.18 -2.42
C PRO A 322 -10.31 -21.06 -2.86
N GLU A 323 -9.93 -21.75 -3.95
CA GLU A 323 -8.57 -21.65 -4.46
C GLU A 323 -8.35 -20.29 -5.14
N ILE A 324 -7.43 -19.51 -4.59
CA ILE A 324 -6.94 -18.26 -5.17
C ILE A 324 -5.49 -18.49 -5.58
N SER A 325 -5.27 -18.71 -6.87
CA SER A 325 -3.94 -19.04 -7.40
C SER A 325 -3.78 -18.64 -8.86
N PHE A 326 -2.52 -18.49 -9.31
CA PHE A 326 -2.18 -18.20 -10.71
C PHE A 326 -2.40 -19.38 -11.66
N ARG A 327 -2.79 -20.54 -11.15
CA ARG A 327 -3.32 -21.64 -11.99
C ARG A 327 -4.68 -21.29 -12.60
N LYS A 328 -5.39 -20.35 -11.99
CA LYS A 328 -6.60 -19.74 -12.53
C LYS A 328 -6.25 -18.47 -13.33
N ASN A 329 -7.24 -17.92 -14.03
CA ASN A 329 -7.04 -16.76 -14.89
C ASN A 329 -7.04 -15.44 -14.09
N ILE A 330 -6.26 -15.36 -13.00
CA ILE A 330 -5.99 -14.10 -12.30
C ILE A 330 -4.72 -13.45 -12.87
N ASP A 331 -4.65 -12.14 -12.79
CA ASP A 331 -3.57 -11.33 -13.35
C ASP A 331 -2.68 -10.71 -12.27
N SER A 332 -3.26 -10.38 -11.12
CA SER A 332 -2.53 -9.82 -9.99
C SER A 332 -3.22 -10.09 -8.66
N ILE A 333 -2.43 -10.10 -7.59
CA ILE A 333 -2.90 -10.25 -6.22
C ILE A 333 -2.11 -9.33 -5.29
N THR A 334 -2.79 -8.77 -4.30
CA THR A 334 -2.19 -7.93 -3.26
C THR A 334 -2.39 -8.56 -1.89
N VAL A 335 -1.35 -8.50 -1.04
CA VAL A 335 -1.41 -8.93 0.36
C VAL A 335 -0.84 -7.82 1.26
N SER A 336 -1.41 -7.62 2.45
CA SER A 336 -0.85 -6.71 3.46
C SER A 336 0.02 -7.46 4.46
N GLY A 337 1.31 -7.10 4.56
CA GLY A 337 2.26 -7.74 5.47
C GLY A 337 2.09 -7.31 6.93
N HIS A 338 1.48 -6.15 7.18
CA HIS A 338 1.23 -5.65 8.54
C HIS A 338 -0.07 -6.18 9.16
N LYS A 339 -0.87 -6.97 8.41
CA LYS A 339 -2.09 -7.62 8.92
C LYS A 339 -1.75 -8.99 9.52
N MET A 340 -2.01 -10.09 8.82
CA MET A 340 -1.77 -11.43 9.33
C MET A 340 -0.29 -11.70 9.67
N LEU A 341 0.64 -11.26 8.83
CA LEU A 341 2.07 -11.50 9.07
C LEU A 341 2.63 -10.69 10.25
N GLY A 342 1.96 -9.60 10.65
CA GLY A 342 2.28 -8.84 11.86
C GLY A 342 3.54 -7.99 11.76
N CYS A 343 3.91 -7.50 10.55
CA CYS A 343 5.01 -6.56 10.43
C CYS A 343 4.71 -5.25 11.18
N PRO A 344 5.69 -4.66 11.88
CA PRO A 344 5.46 -3.52 12.77
C PRO A 344 5.28 -2.18 12.03
N MET A 345 5.41 -2.17 10.72
CA MET A 345 5.13 -1.01 9.87
C MET A 345 4.16 -1.39 8.76
N PRO A 346 3.36 -0.44 8.26
CA PRO A 346 2.56 -0.68 7.06
C PRO A 346 3.46 -1.18 5.94
N CYS A 347 3.11 -2.32 5.37
CA CYS A 347 3.78 -2.93 4.23
C CYS A 347 2.84 -3.92 3.54
N GLY A 348 3.19 -4.34 2.34
CA GLY A 348 2.46 -5.32 1.58
C GLY A 348 3.30 -5.90 0.47
N ILE A 349 2.69 -6.71 -0.36
CA ILE A 349 3.29 -7.26 -1.56
C ILE A 349 2.27 -7.27 -2.68
N ALA A 350 2.71 -6.93 -3.88
CA ALA A 350 1.98 -7.12 -5.12
C ALA A 350 2.68 -8.23 -5.93
N ILE A 351 1.90 -9.20 -6.38
CA ILE A 351 2.33 -10.27 -7.29
C ILE A 351 1.48 -10.19 -8.54
N CYS A 352 2.07 -10.31 -9.71
CA CYS A 352 1.34 -10.25 -10.98
C CYS A 352 2.02 -11.08 -12.06
N ARG A 353 1.33 -11.27 -13.20
CA ARG A 353 1.91 -11.86 -14.39
C ARG A 353 2.96 -10.91 -14.98
N LYS A 354 4.16 -11.44 -15.24
CA LYS A 354 5.31 -10.69 -15.73
C LYS A 354 5.07 -9.98 -17.06
N GLU A 355 4.24 -10.56 -17.93
CA GLU A 355 3.92 -9.98 -19.22
C GLU A 355 3.23 -8.60 -19.12
N HIS A 356 2.45 -8.37 -18.05
CA HIS A 356 1.75 -7.10 -17.82
C HIS A 356 2.70 -5.97 -17.40
N VAL A 357 3.77 -6.30 -16.68
CA VAL A 357 4.72 -5.33 -16.13
C VAL A 357 5.43 -4.53 -17.22
N LYS A 358 5.66 -5.14 -18.38
CA LYS A 358 6.27 -4.46 -19.54
C LYS A 358 5.49 -3.23 -20.01
N LYS A 359 4.20 -3.13 -19.67
CA LYS A 359 3.34 -1.98 -20.03
C LYS A 359 3.63 -0.73 -19.20
N VAL A 360 4.21 -0.90 -18.00
CA VAL A 360 4.52 0.18 -17.06
C VAL A 360 6.02 0.39 -16.88
N GLU A 361 6.86 -0.37 -17.57
CA GLU A 361 8.31 -0.32 -17.47
C GLU A 361 8.83 1.05 -17.92
N GLN A 362 9.64 1.69 -17.06
CA GLN A 362 10.29 2.95 -17.32
C GLN A 362 11.78 2.86 -17.03
N ARG A 363 12.61 3.20 -18.04
CA ARG A 363 14.05 3.27 -17.86
C ARG A 363 14.44 4.51 -17.06
N ILE A 364 15.31 4.32 -16.07
CA ILE A 364 15.84 5.38 -15.20
C ILE A 364 17.36 5.48 -15.39
N ASP A 365 17.80 6.39 -16.21
CA ASP A 365 19.20 6.49 -16.65
C ASP A 365 20.18 6.75 -15.49
N TYR A 366 19.83 7.62 -14.54
CA TYR A 366 20.71 7.94 -13.40
C TYR A 366 20.86 6.78 -12.39
N LEU A 367 19.93 5.82 -12.38
CA LEU A 367 20.03 4.58 -11.59
C LEU A 367 20.69 3.45 -12.39
N ASN A 368 20.85 3.62 -13.69
CA ASN A 368 21.18 2.56 -14.64
C ASN A 368 20.31 1.32 -14.44
N SER A 369 19.01 1.53 -14.28
CA SER A 369 18.03 0.52 -13.94
C SER A 369 16.68 0.81 -14.60
N VAL A 370 15.70 -0.01 -14.28
CA VAL A 370 14.31 0.12 -14.71
C VAL A 370 13.44 0.30 -13.48
N ASP A 371 12.37 1.04 -13.60
CA ASP A 371 11.31 1.14 -12.60
C ASP A 371 9.99 0.62 -13.20
N THR A 372 9.32 -0.20 -12.43
CA THR A 372 8.04 -0.85 -12.75
C THR A 372 7.06 -0.74 -11.58
N THR A 373 7.44 0.04 -10.56
CA THR A 373 6.72 0.18 -9.29
C THR A 373 5.96 1.50 -9.21
N ILE A 374 5.09 1.66 -8.21
CA ILE A 374 4.37 2.93 -8.00
C ILE A 374 5.28 3.97 -7.34
N MET A 375 6.09 3.55 -6.36
CA MET A 375 6.93 4.45 -5.57
C MET A 375 8.36 4.41 -6.07
N GLY A 376 8.98 5.58 -6.31
CA GLY A 376 10.39 5.65 -6.71
C GLY A 376 11.31 5.17 -5.59
N SER A 377 11.26 5.80 -4.41
CA SER A 377 11.94 5.29 -3.20
C SER A 377 11.05 4.29 -2.50
N ARG A 378 11.60 3.11 -2.16
CA ARG A 378 10.86 2.04 -1.50
C ARG A 378 11.52 1.61 -0.20
N ASN A 379 10.70 1.39 0.83
CA ASN A 379 11.18 1.05 2.17
C ASN A 379 11.81 -0.35 2.21
N GLY A 380 13.14 -0.41 2.24
CA GLY A 380 13.87 -1.68 2.32
C GLY A 380 13.76 -2.39 3.67
N GLN A 381 13.48 -1.66 4.77
CA GLN A 381 13.18 -2.32 6.05
C GLN A 381 11.94 -3.19 5.95
N SER A 382 10.90 -2.76 5.23
CA SER A 382 9.68 -3.56 5.05
C SER A 382 9.99 -4.93 4.43
N ALA A 383 10.83 -4.99 3.41
CA ALA A 383 11.25 -6.25 2.80
C ALA A 383 12.02 -7.15 3.79
N LEU A 384 12.93 -6.56 4.58
CA LEU A 384 13.68 -7.28 5.60
C LEU A 384 12.78 -7.83 6.71
N TYR A 385 11.83 -7.03 7.21
CA TYR A 385 10.90 -7.44 8.25
C TYR A 385 9.93 -8.53 7.76
N MET A 386 9.39 -8.40 6.54
CA MET A 386 8.56 -9.44 5.95
C MET A 386 9.31 -10.75 5.80
N TRP A 387 10.52 -10.70 5.24
CA TRP A 387 11.38 -11.89 5.09
C TRP A 387 11.65 -12.56 6.44
N TYR A 388 12.00 -11.78 7.46
CA TYR A 388 12.28 -12.30 8.80
C TYR A 388 11.07 -12.99 9.41
N SER A 389 9.89 -12.37 9.34
CA SER A 389 8.65 -12.95 9.84
C SER A 389 8.30 -14.25 9.12
N LEU A 390 8.37 -14.28 7.80
CA LEU A 390 8.11 -15.47 6.99
C LEU A 390 9.10 -16.60 7.29
N ARG A 391 10.39 -16.27 7.38
CA ARG A 391 11.44 -17.26 7.65
C ARG A 391 11.34 -17.83 9.06
N LYS A 392 11.06 -17.00 10.06
CA LYS A 392 10.93 -17.41 11.47
C LYS A 392 9.68 -18.28 11.70
N LYS A 393 8.55 -17.90 11.11
CA LYS A 393 7.30 -18.67 11.20
C LYS A 393 7.36 -19.97 10.39
N SER A 394 7.98 -19.94 9.22
CA SER A 394 7.90 -21.00 8.19
C SER A 394 6.45 -21.27 7.74
N ILE A 395 6.27 -22.14 6.75
CA ILE A 395 4.94 -22.57 6.31
C ILE A 395 4.16 -23.25 7.44
N ALA A 396 4.85 -24.03 8.28
CA ALA A 396 4.20 -24.75 9.39
C ALA A 396 3.66 -23.78 10.44
N GLY A 397 4.44 -22.78 10.86
CA GLY A 397 3.97 -21.78 11.83
C GLY A 397 2.90 -20.84 11.26
N ILE A 398 2.92 -20.54 9.95
CA ILE A 398 1.84 -19.79 9.32
C ILE A 398 0.55 -20.61 9.32
N LYS A 399 0.64 -21.90 9.04
CA LYS A 399 -0.52 -22.82 9.10
C LYS A 399 -1.08 -22.90 10.52
N GLU A 400 -0.22 -22.96 11.54
CA GLU A 400 -0.62 -22.94 12.94
C GLU A 400 -1.32 -21.64 13.34
N ASP A 401 -0.85 -20.49 12.86
CA ASP A 401 -1.48 -19.18 13.11
C ASP A 401 -2.88 -19.07 12.45
N VAL A 402 -3.14 -19.82 11.37
CA VAL A 402 -4.39 -19.77 10.59
C VAL A 402 -5.44 -20.72 11.16
N LEU A 403 -5.05 -21.87 11.69
CA LEU A 403 -5.93 -22.93 12.18
C LEU A 403 -6.19 -22.84 13.68
#